data_711bf038d9b4d1a1067de2a5e4bafefe
#
_entry.id   711bf038d9b4d1a1067de2a5e4bafefe
#
_cell.length_a   1.000
_cell.length_b   1.000
_cell.length_c   1.000
_cell.angle_alpha   90.00
_cell.angle_beta   90.00
_cell.angle_gamma   90.00
#
_symmetry.space_group_name_H-M   'P 1'
#
loop_
_entity.id
_entity.type
_entity.pdbx_description
1 polymer ?
#
loop_
_entity_poly.entity_id
_entity_poly.type
_entity_poly.pdbx_seq_one_letter_code
_entity_poly.pdbx_strand_id
1 'polypeptide(L)'
;QYGLSKAKAEEYIREILGDTNQAVIIRTSWLMGTTSKNFLLTMIKLHQIKEEINVVCDQISCPTSTKTLAEACWKAIKMKSEINLYSLNFMPILHWCDNGIASWYDIAVAIGEISYKNGIVNSPAFINPIKSVNYPSKAKRPNFSLLDCASSREFLDLKGEYWRKSLEFSIQSIIAK
;
A
#
# COMPACT_ATOMS: atom_id res chain seq x y z
N GLN A 1 19.89 -3.69 1.18
CA GLN A 1 20.15 -2.25 0.97
C GLN A 1 18.86 -1.38 1.14
N TYR A 2 17.72 -1.76 0.54
CA TYR A 2 16.47 -0.96 0.61
C TYR A 2 15.99 -0.75 2.06
N GLY A 3 15.84 -1.80 2.86
CA GLY A 3 15.42 -1.69 4.27
C GLY A 3 16.38 -0.83 5.10
N LEU A 4 17.70 -0.99 4.88
CA LEU A 4 18.70 -0.19 5.56
C LEU A 4 18.60 1.31 5.20
N SER A 5 18.36 1.64 3.94
CA SER A 5 18.19 3.05 3.54
C SER A 5 16.96 3.69 4.17
N LYS A 6 15.85 2.94 4.32
CA LYS A 6 14.65 3.41 5.01
C LYS A 6 14.88 3.58 6.52
N ALA A 7 15.56 2.62 7.16
CA ALA A 7 15.90 2.73 8.58
C ALA A 7 16.78 3.95 8.87
N LYS A 8 17.81 4.18 8.05
CA LYS A 8 18.66 5.38 8.16
C LYS A 8 17.88 6.69 7.93
N ALA A 9 16.95 6.71 6.99
CA ALA A 9 16.12 7.89 6.78
C ALA A 9 15.25 8.20 8.02
N GLU A 10 14.69 7.18 8.66
CA GLU A 10 13.95 7.35 9.93
C GLU A 10 14.86 7.84 11.07
N GLU A 11 16.09 7.33 11.14
CA GLU A 11 17.10 7.74 12.13
C GLU A 11 17.45 9.22 11.97
N TYR A 12 17.79 9.68 10.77
CA TYR A 12 18.07 11.09 10.49
C TYR A 12 16.89 12.01 10.77
N ILE A 13 15.67 11.59 10.46
CA ILE A 13 14.49 12.39 10.79
C ILE A 13 14.33 12.53 12.30
N ARG A 14 14.59 11.47 13.07
CA ARG A 14 14.56 11.54 14.54
C ARG A 14 15.66 12.43 15.10
N GLU A 15 16.88 12.31 14.58
CA GLU A 15 18.01 13.15 15.03
C GLU A 15 17.75 14.65 14.79
N ILE A 16 17.17 15.01 13.65
CA ILE A 16 16.98 16.40 13.25
C ILE A 16 15.67 16.99 13.79
N LEU A 17 14.61 16.22 13.82
CA LEU A 17 13.24 16.69 14.08
C LEU A 17 12.57 16.03 15.31
N GLY A 18 13.23 15.06 15.97
CA GLY A 18 12.63 14.29 17.06
C GLY A 18 12.05 15.12 18.18
N ASP A 19 12.78 16.14 18.61
CA ASP A 19 12.40 17.02 19.72
C ASP A 19 11.60 18.26 19.27
N THR A 20 11.45 18.46 17.95
CA THR A 20 10.79 19.65 17.40
C THR A 20 9.27 19.50 17.27
N ASN A 21 8.77 18.29 17.42
CA ASN A 21 7.38 17.96 17.16
C ASN A 21 6.89 18.33 15.74
N GLN A 22 7.80 18.42 14.76
CA GLN A 22 7.50 18.84 13.39
C GLN A 22 7.43 17.68 12.40
N ALA A 23 7.63 16.42 12.84
CA ALA A 23 7.63 15.26 11.99
C ALA A 23 6.73 14.14 12.51
N VAL A 24 6.18 13.36 11.58
CA VAL A 24 5.49 12.08 11.80
C VAL A 24 6.00 11.11 10.76
N ILE A 25 6.37 9.91 11.17
CA ILE A 25 6.74 8.84 10.24
C ILE A 25 5.53 7.93 10.05
N ILE A 26 5.12 7.71 8.79
CA ILE A 26 4.09 6.74 8.46
C ILE A 26 4.72 5.64 7.60
N ARG A 27 4.83 4.44 8.16
CA ARG A 27 5.24 3.24 7.41
C ARG A 27 4.03 2.66 6.69
N THR A 28 4.22 2.29 5.44
CA THR A 28 3.16 1.72 4.59
C THR A 28 3.69 0.56 3.76
N SER A 29 2.79 -0.20 3.14
CA SER A 29 3.12 -1.33 2.28
C SER A 29 2.35 -1.28 0.96
N TRP A 30 2.94 -1.81 -0.11
CA TRP A 30 2.32 -2.09 -1.41
C TRP A 30 1.40 -0.99 -1.94
N LEU A 31 1.94 0.21 -2.06
CA LEU A 31 1.18 1.40 -2.46
C LEU A 31 0.67 1.28 -3.90
N MET A 32 -0.63 1.48 -4.08
CA MET A 32 -1.33 1.43 -5.35
C MET A 32 -2.15 2.69 -5.59
N GLY A 33 -2.09 3.20 -6.80
CA GLY A 33 -2.80 4.43 -7.17
C GLY A 33 -3.13 4.49 -8.66
N THR A 34 -3.86 5.52 -9.02
CA THR A 34 -4.38 5.74 -10.39
C THR A 34 -3.38 6.49 -11.30
N THR A 35 -2.22 6.83 -10.79
CA THR A 35 -1.16 7.57 -11.51
C THR A 35 0.20 6.93 -11.26
N SER A 36 1.16 7.24 -12.12
CA SER A 36 2.54 6.74 -12.04
C SER A 36 2.64 5.22 -12.16
N LYS A 37 3.84 4.71 -12.40
CA LYS A 37 4.07 3.27 -12.56
C LYS A 37 3.89 2.55 -11.22
N ASN A 38 2.91 1.66 -11.13
CA ASN A 38 2.65 0.82 -9.96
C ASN A 38 2.07 -0.53 -10.38
N PHE A 39 1.85 -1.44 -9.42
CA PHE A 39 1.39 -2.81 -9.69
C PHE A 39 -0.03 -2.81 -10.27
N LEU A 40 -0.97 -1.99 -9.77
CA LEU A 40 -2.34 -1.89 -10.27
C LEU A 40 -2.36 -1.58 -11.77
N LEU A 41 -1.71 -0.49 -12.20
CA LEU A 41 -1.71 -0.08 -13.61
C LEU A 41 -0.96 -1.06 -14.50
N THR A 42 0.09 -1.68 -13.98
CA THR A 42 0.84 -2.72 -14.68
C THR A 42 -0.04 -3.95 -14.93
N MET A 43 -0.80 -4.40 -13.92
CA MET A 43 -1.67 -5.57 -14.04
C MET A 43 -2.86 -5.31 -14.97
N ILE A 44 -3.50 -4.14 -14.91
CA ILE A 44 -4.56 -3.76 -15.87
C ILE A 44 -4.05 -3.91 -17.30
N LYS A 45 -2.87 -3.32 -17.58
CA LYS A 45 -2.27 -3.42 -18.92
C LYS A 45 -1.95 -4.87 -19.32
N LEU A 46 -1.43 -5.68 -18.40
CA LEU A 46 -1.11 -7.07 -18.68
C LEU A 46 -2.37 -7.89 -18.96
N HIS A 47 -3.45 -7.69 -18.22
CA HIS A 47 -4.75 -8.33 -18.48
C HIS A 47 -5.35 -7.95 -19.85
N GLN A 48 -5.00 -6.80 -20.42
CA GLN A 48 -5.45 -6.39 -21.75
C GLN A 48 -4.69 -7.06 -22.89
N ILE A 49 -3.42 -7.47 -22.67
CA ILE A 49 -2.51 -7.88 -23.75
C ILE A 49 -1.99 -9.32 -23.63
N LYS A 50 -2.25 -9.98 -22.50
CA LYS A 50 -1.77 -11.35 -22.23
C LYS A 50 -2.94 -12.30 -22.00
N GLU A 51 -2.75 -13.57 -22.39
CA GLU A 51 -3.67 -14.65 -22.05
C GLU A 51 -3.35 -15.25 -20.67
N GLU A 52 -2.04 -15.27 -20.31
CA GLU A 52 -1.55 -15.80 -19.04
C GLU A 52 -0.49 -14.89 -18.43
N ILE A 53 -0.49 -14.80 -17.10
CA ILE A 53 0.47 -13.99 -16.31
C ILE A 53 0.94 -14.80 -15.10
N ASN A 54 2.25 -14.93 -14.91
CA ASN A 54 2.84 -15.54 -13.73
C ASN A 54 2.97 -14.50 -12.61
N VAL A 55 2.37 -14.76 -11.44
CA VAL A 55 2.39 -13.84 -10.30
C VAL A 55 2.76 -14.56 -9.00
N VAL A 56 3.62 -13.95 -8.21
CA VAL A 56 4.10 -14.48 -6.93
C VAL A 56 2.95 -14.63 -5.93
N CYS A 57 2.81 -15.84 -5.35
CA CYS A 57 1.74 -16.17 -4.40
C CYS A 57 2.21 -16.38 -2.95
N ASP A 58 3.51 -16.46 -2.70
CA ASP A 58 4.10 -16.73 -1.38
C ASP A 58 4.69 -15.49 -0.69
N GLN A 59 4.36 -14.30 -1.18
CA GLN A 59 4.61 -13.03 -0.49
C GLN A 59 3.29 -12.43 -0.05
N ILE A 60 3.16 -12.21 1.25
CA ILE A 60 1.92 -11.82 1.94
C ILE A 60 2.10 -10.45 2.58
N SER A 61 1.16 -9.55 2.33
CA SER A 61 1.06 -8.22 2.97
C SER A 61 -0.36 -7.67 2.84
N CYS A 62 -0.55 -6.37 3.02
CA CYS A 62 -1.77 -5.67 2.63
C CYS A 62 -1.44 -4.54 1.65
N PRO A 63 -2.15 -4.43 0.53
CA PRO A 63 -2.03 -3.27 -0.34
C PRO A 63 -2.55 -2.01 0.34
N THR A 64 -2.06 -0.87 -0.09
CA THR A 64 -2.46 0.44 0.40
C THR A 64 -2.89 1.32 -0.76
N SER A 65 -4.11 1.83 -0.71
CA SER A 65 -4.56 2.85 -1.65
C SER A 65 -3.86 4.19 -1.39
N THR A 66 -3.44 4.88 -2.43
CA THR A 66 -2.90 6.24 -2.31
C THR A 66 -3.91 7.20 -1.69
N LYS A 67 -5.22 6.96 -1.89
CA LYS A 67 -6.30 7.75 -1.30
C LYS A 67 -6.34 7.59 0.22
N THR A 68 -6.41 6.35 0.70
CA THR A 68 -6.49 6.08 2.15
C THR A 68 -5.22 6.49 2.89
N LEU A 69 -4.05 6.34 2.25
CA LEU A 69 -2.79 6.85 2.82
C LEU A 69 -2.79 8.39 2.89
N ALA A 70 -3.29 9.08 1.86
CA ALA A 70 -3.41 10.54 1.89
C ALA A 70 -4.36 11.02 2.99
N GLU A 71 -5.48 10.31 3.20
CA GLU A 71 -6.41 10.59 4.32
C GLU A 71 -5.70 10.43 5.66
N ALA A 72 -4.91 9.37 5.85
CA ALA A 72 -4.12 9.17 7.07
C ALA A 72 -3.07 10.28 7.27
N CYS A 73 -2.38 10.71 6.21
CA CYS A 73 -1.43 11.82 6.26
C CYS A 73 -2.12 13.14 6.67
N TRP A 74 -3.24 13.48 6.05
CA TRP A 74 -3.99 14.70 6.39
C TRP A 74 -4.53 14.66 7.81
N LYS A 75 -5.04 13.50 8.26
CA LYS A 75 -5.51 13.35 9.64
C LYS A 75 -4.35 13.52 10.64
N ALA A 76 -3.19 12.93 10.36
CA ALA A 76 -2.00 13.10 11.20
C ALA A 76 -1.57 14.58 11.32
N ILE A 77 -1.58 15.32 10.20
CA ILE A 77 -1.27 16.76 10.18
C ILE A 77 -2.30 17.53 10.99
N LYS A 78 -3.59 17.24 10.81
CA LYS A 78 -4.68 17.94 11.54
C LYS A 78 -4.63 17.68 13.03
N MET A 79 -4.47 16.44 13.44
CA MET A 79 -4.33 16.08 14.86
C MET A 79 -3.14 16.77 15.50
N LYS A 80 -2.05 16.93 14.76
CA LYS A 80 -0.87 17.66 15.25
C LYS A 80 -1.15 19.13 15.53
N SER A 81 -2.04 19.76 14.79
CA SER A 81 -2.44 21.17 15.01
C SER A 81 -3.46 21.34 16.15
N GLU A 82 -4.29 20.31 16.40
CA GLU A 82 -5.37 20.36 17.39
C GLU A 82 -4.95 19.85 18.78
N ILE A 83 -4.09 18.84 18.83
CA ILE A 83 -3.54 18.32 20.07
C ILE A 83 -2.24 19.07 20.31
N ASN A 84 -2.10 19.67 21.50
CA ASN A 84 -0.82 20.23 21.93
C ASN A 84 0.19 19.09 22.14
N LEU A 85 0.74 18.59 21.01
CA LEU A 85 1.66 17.44 20.96
C LEU A 85 2.98 17.73 21.70
N TYR A 86 3.17 18.95 22.26
CA TYR A 86 4.22 19.23 23.23
C TYR A 86 4.17 18.32 24.46
N SER A 87 3.05 17.63 24.68
CA SER A 87 2.94 16.60 25.73
C SER A 87 3.47 15.22 25.31
N LEU A 88 3.69 14.96 24.01
CA LEU A 88 4.30 13.73 23.53
C LEU A 88 5.81 13.95 23.42
N ASN A 89 6.56 13.46 24.40
CA ASN A 89 8.05 13.53 24.42
C ASN A 89 8.70 12.62 23.36
N PHE A 90 8.00 12.28 22.27
CA PHE A 90 8.55 11.45 21.18
C PHE A 90 7.84 11.68 19.85
N MET A 91 8.58 11.51 18.77
CA MET A 91 8.05 11.54 17.41
C MET A 91 7.28 10.25 17.12
N PRO A 92 5.97 10.31 16.78
CA PRO A 92 5.19 9.11 16.53
C PRO A 92 5.60 8.40 15.23
N ILE A 93 5.70 7.07 15.29
CA ILE A 93 5.78 6.20 14.12
C ILE A 93 4.44 5.51 13.99
N LEU A 94 3.77 5.78 12.89
CA LEU A 94 2.48 5.19 12.55
C LEU A 94 2.67 4.12 11.47
N HIS A 95 1.81 3.11 11.51
CA HIS A 95 1.68 2.13 10.44
C HIS A 95 0.35 2.33 9.73
N TRP A 96 0.35 2.37 8.41
CA TRP A 96 -0.89 2.48 7.64
C TRP A 96 -0.88 1.59 6.40
N CYS A 97 -1.86 0.70 6.33
CA CYS A 97 -2.27 0.00 5.12
C CYS A 97 -3.79 -0.20 5.15
N ASP A 98 -4.38 -0.60 4.04
CA ASP A 98 -5.80 -0.94 4.01
C ASP A 98 -6.08 -2.18 4.88
N ASN A 99 -7.34 -2.55 5.07
CA ASN A 99 -7.72 -3.69 5.89
C ASN A 99 -7.65 -4.99 5.08
N GLY A 100 -7.27 -6.08 5.75
CA GLY A 100 -7.22 -7.42 5.18
C GLY A 100 -5.80 -7.87 4.83
N ILE A 101 -5.72 -9.00 4.17
CA ILE A 101 -4.46 -9.70 3.84
C ILE A 101 -4.56 -10.16 2.39
N ALA A 102 -3.47 -10.04 1.64
CA ALA A 102 -3.38 -10.52 0.26
C ALA A 102 -1.96 -10.92 -0.13
N SER A 103 -1.82 -11.83 -1.08
CA SER A 103 -0.62 -12.02 -1.87
C SER A 103 -0.65 -11.14 -3.13
N TRP A 104 0.48 -11.03 -3.84
CA TRP A 104 0.49 -10.41 -5.17
C TRP A 104 -0.45 -11.14 -6.15
N TYR A 105 -0.56 -12.48 -6.01
CA TYR A 105 -1.47 -13.29 -6.78
C TYR A 105 -2.94 -12.88 -6.54
N ASP A 106 -3.37 -12.78 -5.27
CA ASP A 106 -4.75 -12.40 -4.93
C ASP A 106 -5.10 -11.02 -5.50
N ILE A 107 -4.15 -10.07 -5.42
CA ILE A 107 -4.35 -8.72 -5.95
C ILE A 107 -4.45 -8.75 -7.48
N ALA A 108 -3.60 -9.54 -8.16
CA ALA A 108 -3.62 -9.66 -9.61
C ALA A 108 -4.96 -10.23 -10.11
N VAL A 109 -5.46 -11.30 -9.48
CA VAL A 109 -6.78 -11.88 -9.75
C VAL A 109 -7.88 -10.84 -9.57
N ALA A 110 -7.87 -10.14 -8.42
CA ALA A 110 -8.86 -9.12 -8.12
C ALA A 110 -8.85 -7.95 -9.13
N ILE A 111 -7.67 -7.53 -9.60
CA ILE A 111 -7.56 -6.49 -10.63
C ILE A 111 -8.22 -6.95 -11.94
N GLY A 112 -7.97 -8.19 -12.37
CA GLY A 112 -8.60 -8.76 -13.56
C GLY A 112 -10.12 -8.80 -13.47
N GLU A 113 -10.65 -9.36 -12.38
CA GLU A 113 -12.09 -9.46 -12.13
C GLU A 113 -12.79 -8.09 -12.07
N ILE A 114 -12.22 -7.15 -11.32
CA ILE A 114 -12.79 -5.79 -11.18
C ILE A 114 -12.70 -5.02 -12.50
N SER A 115 -11.58 -5.14 -13.22
CA SER A 115 -11.40 -4.48 -14.52
C SER A 115 -12.35 -5.03 -15.57
N TYR A 116 -12.61 -6.35 -15.59
CA TYR A 116 -13.60 -6.97 -16.44
C TYR A 116 -15.02 -6.47 -16.12
N LYS A 117 -15.41 -6.49 -14.84
CA LYS A 117 -16.72 -5.99 -14.39
C LYS A 117 -16.97 -4.53 -14.78
N ASN A 118 -15.92 -3.73 -14.86
CA ASN A 118 -16.00 -2.31 -15.22
C ASN A 118 -15.70 -2.03 -16.72
N GLY A 119 -15.59 -3.05 -17.57
CA GLY A 119 -15.43 -2.90 -19.01
C GLY A 119 -14.05 -2.41 -19.47
N ILE A 120 -13.03 -2.43 -18.60
CA ILE A 120 -11.64 -2.03 -18.94
C ILE A 120 -10.91 -3.16 -19.67
N VAL A 121 -11.27 -4.41 -19.35
CA VAL A 121 -10.67 -5.62 -19.88
C VAL A 121 -11.81 -6.48 -20.44
N ASN A 122 -11.70 -6.93 -21.68
CA ASN A 122 -12.73 -7.76 -22.33
C ASN A 122 -12.72 -9.21 -21.82
N SER A 123 -11.54 -9.74 -21.49
CA SER A 123 -11.34 -11.05 -20.88
C SER A 123 -10.09 -10.97 -20.00
N PRO A 124 -10.20 -11.23 -18.70
CA PRO A 124 -9.02 -11.21 -17.83
C PRO A 124 -8.09 -12.38 -18.18
N ALA A 125 -6.78 -12.09 -18.19
CA ALA A 125 -5.76 -13.12 -18.33
C ALA A 125 -5.84 -14.14 -17.19
N PHE A 126 -5.50 -15.39 -17.48
CA PHE A 126 -5.32 -16.42 -16.46
C PHE A 126 -4.09 -16.10 -15.59
N ILE A 127 -4.25 -16.08 -14.28
CA ILE A 127 -3.15 -15.80 -13.35
C ILE A 127 -2.57 -17.11 -12.84
N ASN A 128 -1.33 -17.41 -13.22
CA ASN A 128 -0.58 -18.57 -12.74
C ASN A 128 0.12 -18.23 -11.41
N PRO A 129 -0.18 -18.90 -10.29
CA PRO A 129 0.53 -18.70 -9.04
C PRO A 129 1.94 -19.30 -9.12
N ILE A 130 2.97 -18.51 -8.84
CA ILE A 130 4.35 -18.98 -8.78
C ILE A 130 4.97 -18.63 -7.43
N LYS A 131 5.97 -19.41 -7.00
CA LYS A 131 6.78 -19.08 -5.82
C LYS A 131 7.78 -17.97 -6.14
N SER A 132 8.09 -17.14 -5.16
CA SER A 132 9.05 -16.04 -5.29
C SER A 132 10.45 -16.50 -5.73
N VAL A 133 10.85 -17.73 -5.38
CA VAL A 133 12.12 -18.34 -5.83
C VAL A 133 12.17 -18.51 -7.36
N ASN A 134 11.03 -18.64 -8.02
CA ASN A 134 10.91 -18.79 -9.47
C ASN A 134 10.72 -17.44 -10.21
N TYR A 135 10.68 -16.32 -9.46
CA TYR A 135 10.52 -15.00 -10.04
C TYR A 135 11.86 -14.25 -10.07
N PRO A 136 12.34 -13.80 -11.25
CA PRO A 136 13.62 -13.12 -11.39
C PRO A 136 13.56 -11.74 -10.68
N SER A 137 13.99 -11.68 -9.44
CA SER A 137 14.06 -10.45 -8.64
C SER A 137 15.47 -10.22 -8.12
N LYS A 138 15.99 -9.00 -8.30
CA LYS A 138 17.29 -8.60 -7.74
C LYS A 138 17.24 -8.41 -6.20
N ALA A 139 16.06 -8.18 -5.65
CA ALA A 139 15.87 -7.93 -4.22
C ALA A 139 15.21 -9.13 -3.54
N LYS A 140 15.81 -9.64 -2.49
CA LYS A 140 15.18 -10.63 -1.60
C LYS A 140 14.11 -9.90 -0.77
N ARG A 141 12.84 -10.27 -0.96
CA ARG A 141 11.71 -9.73 -0.21
C ARG A 141 11.23 -10.75 0.82
N PRO A 142 10.74 -10.31 2.00
CA PRO A 142 10.19 -11.22 2.99
C PRO A 142 8.90 -11.86 2.47
N ASN A 143 8.64 -13.10 2.88
CA ASN A 143 7.40 -13.79 2.54
C ASN A 143 6.20 -13.22 3.30
N PHE A 144 6.44 -12.60 4.46
CA PHE A 144 5.40 -11.98 5.28
C PHE A 144 5.84 -10.59 5.73
N SER A 145 5.07 -9.57 5.37
CA SER A 145 5.36 -8.16 5.66
C SER A 145 4.10 -7.36 6.01
N LEU A 146 3.13 -8.02 6.62
CA LEU A 146 1.90 -7.38 7.10
C LEU A 146 2.21 -6.43 8.26
N LEU A 147 1.67 -5.22 8.19
CA LEU A 147 1.78 -4.23 9.25
C LEU A 147 0.59 -4.33 10.20
N ASP A 148 0.85 -4.30 11.49
CA ASP A 148 -0.19 -4.02 12.48
C ASP A 148 -0.48 -2.51 12.50
N CYS A 149 -1.69 -2.15 12.15
CA CYS A 149 -2.15 -0.77 12.07
C CYS A 149 -3.17 -0.42 13.18
N ALA A 150 -3.42 -1.30 14.16
CA ALA A 150 -4.47 -1.12 15.16
C ALA A 150 -4.30 0.18 15.95
N SER A 151 -3.16 0.36 16.58
CA SER A 151 -2.84 1.58 17.36
C SER A 151 -2.83 2.85 16.50
N SER A 152 -2.36 2.76 15.25
CA SER A 152 -2.36 3.90 14.34
C SER A 152 -3.76 4.31 13.91
N ARG A 153 -4.66 3.34 13.69
CA ARG A 153 -6.07 3.62 13.39
C ARG A 153 -6.79 4.27 14.55
N GLU A 154 -6.57 3.76 15.75
CA GLU A 154 -7.09 4.36 16.98
C GLU A 154 -6.57 5.80 17.16
N PHE A 155 -5.25 5.99 17.05
CA PHE A 155 -4.62 7.30 17.17
C PHE A 155 -5.15 8.31 16.12
N LEU A 156 -5.34 7.90 14.88
CA LEU A 156 -5.81 8.76 13.80
C LEU A 156 -7.34 8.88 13.76
N ASP A 157 -8.07 8.14 14.58
CA ASP A 157 -9.54 8.02 14.49
C ASP A 157 -10.00 7.69 13.05
N LEU A 158 -9.36 6.68 12.45
CA LEU A 158 -9.64 6.19 11.10
C LEU A 158 -9.79 4.67 11.12
N LYS A 159 -10.86 4.16 10.52
CA LYS A 159 -11.13 2.71 10.48
C LYS A 159 -10.33 1.96 9.41
N GLY A 160 -9.87 2.69 8.38
CA GLY A 160 -9.33 2.07 7.17
C GLY A 160 -10.43 1.41 6.31
N GLU A 161 -10.12 1.12 5.07
CA GLU A 161 -11.04 0.45 4.13
C GLU A 161 -10.52 -0.95 3.82
N TYR A 162 -11.39 -1.90 3.46
CA TYR A 162 -10.98 -3.21 2.97
C TYR A 162 -10.26 -3.08 1.64
N TRP A 163 -9.08 -3.68 1.51
CA TRP A 163 -8.18 -3.49 0.37
C TRP A 163 -8.85 -3.71 -1.01
N ARG A 164 -9.74 -4.71 -1.11
CA ARG A 164 -10.41 -5.01 -2.38
C ARG A 164 -11.40 -3.92 -2.77
N LYS A 165 -12.05 -3.27 -1.80
CA LYS A 165 -12.94 -2.13 -2.02
C LYS A 165 -12.15 -0.86 -2.40
N SER A 166 -11.03 -0.61 -1.75
CA SER A 166 -10.09 0.46 -2.14
C SER A 166 -9.57 0.27 -3.56
N LEU A 167 -9.29 -0.99 -3.94
CA LEU A 167 -8.87 -1.36 -5.28
C LEU A 167 -9.98 -1.07 -6.31
N GLU A 168 -11.23 -1.46 -6.02
CA GLU A 168 -12.40 -1.19 -6.86
C GLU A 168 -12.58 0.32 -7.08
N PHE A 169 -12.55 1.13 -6.04
CA PHE A 169 -12.60 2.59 -6.14
C PHE A 169 -11.47 3.17 -7.00
N SER A 170 -10.25 2.63 -6.84
CA SER A 170 -9.10 3.06 -7.63
C SER A 170 -9.31 2.76 -9.13
N ILE A 171 -9.81 1.56 -9.46
CA ILE A 171 -10.09 1.16 -10.84
C ILE A 171 -11.21 2.01 -11.45
N GLN A 172 -12.31 2.24 -10.73
CA GLN A 172 -13.40 3.11 -11.18
C GLN A 172 -12.93 4.55 -11.42
N SER A 173 -12.02 5.06 -10.61
CA SER A 173 -11.43 6.40 -10.78
C SER A 173 -10.54 6.54 -12.02
N ILE A 174 -10.07 5.43 -12.62
CA ILE A 174 -9.31 5.44 -13.88
C ILE A 174 -10.25 5.67 -15.06
N ILE A 175 -11.48 5.14 -15.00
CA ILE A 175 -12.49 5.26 -16.06
C ILE A 175 -13.11 6.66 -16.09
N ALA A 176 -13.24 7.28 -14.93
CA ALA A 176 -13.88 8.59 -14.78
C ALA A 176 -13.01 9.77 -15.26
N LYS A 177 -11.78 9.51 -15.70
CA LYS A 177 -10.84 10.50 -16.28
C LYS A 177 -10.87 10.46 -17.80
#